data_f2aa471ce3d72eac032c29e246e98f07
#
_entry.id   f2aa471ce3d72eac032c29e246e98f07
#
_cell.length_a   1.000
_cell.length_b   1.000
_cell.length_c   1.000
_cell.angle_alpha   90.00
_cell.angle_beta   90.00
_cell.angle_gamma   90.00
#
_symmetry.space_group_name_H-M   'P 1'
#
loop_
_entity.id
_entity.type
_entity.pdbx_description
1 polymer ?
#
loop_
_entity_poly.entity_id
_entity_poly.type
_entity_poly.pdbx_seq_one_letter_code
_entity_poly.pdbx_strand_id
1 'polypeptide(L)'
;NDLRIAIDSGAPHISWYQLTIEANTEFYKRPPELPQESALMAMQRAGFALLSAAGLTRYEVSAFAHDGRRARHNLNYWRFGDYLALGAGAHGKVTLASGVRRYQKTRKPEDYLSRSPSRTSQSQGVIDTDLPFEFMMNALRLRGGVESALYSQRTGLPLAAIAPTLQRLQTRALLIDDPQRIACSERGFAFIDSILSEFLEG
;
A
#
# COMPACT_ATOMS: atom_id res chain seq x y z
N ASN A 1 22.07 -4.07 -12.47
CA ASN A 1 21.87 -4.07 -13.91
C ASN A 1 20.43 -3.63 -14.27
N ASP A 2 19.39 -4.28 -13.75
CA ASP A 2 17.98 -4.09 -14.10
C ASP A 2 17.49 -2.64 -13.94
N LEU A 3 17.86 -2.00 -12.82
CA LEU A 3 17.50 -0.58 -12.60
C LEU A 3 18.14 0.36 -13.62
N ARG A 4 19.36 0.07 -14.11
CA ARG A 4 19.98 0.86 -15.18
C ARG A 4 19.19 0.73 -16.46
N ILE A 5 18.82 -0.50 -16.84
CA ILE A 5 17.97 -0.75 -18.02
C ILE A 5 16.63 -0.02 -17.90
N ALA A 6 16.01 -0.07 -16.73
CA ALA A 6 14.75 0.63 -16.47
C ALA A 6 14.90 2.16 -16.58
N ILE A 7 15.98 2.74 -16.04
CA ILE A 7 16.28 4.18 -16.16
C ILE A 7 16.56 4.54 -17.61
N ASP A 8 17.38 3.77 -18.30
CA ASP A 8 17.78 4.01 -19.71
C ASP A 8 16.58 3.90 -20.67
N SER A 9 15.49 3.22 -20.28
CA SER A 9 14.24 3.20 -21.04
C SER A 9 13.53 4.55 -21.09
N GLY A 10 13.93 5.52 -20.25
CA GLY A 10 13.29 6.83 -20.14
C GLY A 10 11.93 6.81 -19.45
N ALA A 11 11.56 5.72 -18.76
CA ALA A 11 10.30 5.62 -18.04
C ALA A 11 10.22 6.68 -16.93
N PRO A 12 9.16 7.52 -16.89
CA PRO A 12 9.04 8.59 -15.89
C PRO A 12 8.64 8.08 -14.51
N HIS A 13 8.34 6.79 -14.40
CA HIS A 13 7.91 6.09 -13.19
C HIS A 13 8.45 4.66 -13.21
N ILE A 14 9.03 4.24 -12.09
CA ILE A 14 9.55 2.88 -11.90
C ILE A 14 8.96 2.31 -10.61
N SER A 15 8.38 1.12 -10.70
CA SER A 15 8.03 0.30 -9.54
C SER A 15 9.11 -0.76 -9.35
N TRP A 16 9.70 -0.82 -8.17
CA TRP A 16 10.76 -1.75 -7.83
C TRP A 16 10.45 -2.45 -6.52
N TYR A 17 10.24 -3.76 -6.61
CA TYR A 17 9.80 -4.60 -5.50
C TYR A 17 10.91 -5.55 -5.05
N GLN A 18 10.90 -5.89 -3.76
CA GLN A 18 11.58 -7.07 -3.25
C GLN A 18 10.70 -8.30 -3.51
N LEU A 19 11.28 -9.42 -3.95
CA LEU A 19 10.55 -10.67 -4.12
C LEU A 19 10.03 -11.17 -2.76
N THR A 20 8.71 -11.38 -2.70
CA THR A 20 8.03 -12.05 -1.59
C THR A 20 7.54 -13.41 -2.05
N ILE A 21 7.81 -14.45 -1.26
CA ILE A 21 7.33 -15.80 -1.56
C ILE A 21 5.91 -15.95 -1.02
N GLU A 22 4.95 -15.88 -1.92
CA GLU A 22 3.53 -16.01 -1.62
C GLU A 22 3.07 -17.46 -1.57
N ALA A 23 2.23 -17.82 -0.60
CA ALA A 23 1.64 -19.16 -0.51
C ALA A 23 0.85 -19.51 -1.78
N ASN A 24 0.84 -20.79 -2.15
CA ASN A 24 0.17 -21.33 -3.34
C ASN A 24 0.73 -20.84 -4.69
N THR A 25 1.97 -20.32 -4.71
CA THR A 25 2.70 -20.00 -5.95
C THR A 25 3.73 -21.08 -6.29
N GLU A 26 4.28 -21.02 -7.50
CA GLU A 26 5.36 -21.93 -7.91
C GLU A 26 6.64 -21.66 -7.07
N PHE A 27 6.93 -20.40 -6.76
CA PHE A 27 8.05 -20.04 -5.88
C PHE A 27 7.87 -20.53 -4.44
N TYR A 28 6.64 -20.69 -3.96
CA TYR A 28 6.40 -21.32 -2.66
C TYR A 28 6.73 -22.81 -2.66
N LYS A 29 6.41 -23.53 -3.77
CA LYS A 29 6.71 -24.96 -3.92
C LYS A 29 8.20 -25.22 -4.17
N ARG A 30 8.84 -24.32 -4.91
CA ARG A 30 10.24 -24.40 -5.30
C ARG A 30 10.89 -23.02 -5.11
N PRO A 31 11.19 -22.63 -3.86
CA PRO A 31 11.73 -21.32 -3.59
C PRO A 31 13.08 -21.14 -4.26
N PRO A 32 13.34 -20.02 -4.93
CA PRO A 32 14.66 -19.68 -5.43
C PRO A 32 15.61 -19.42 -4.25
N GLU A 33 16.90 -19.55 -4.49
CA GLU A 33 17.89 -19.11 -3.53
C GLU A 33 17.82 -17.58 -3.42
N LEU A 34 17.47 -17.09 -2.23
CA LEU A 34 17.37 -15.65 -1.94
C LEU A 34 18.70 -15.14 -1.36
N PRO A 35 19.08 -13.89 -1.68
CA PRO A 35 20.21 -13.23 -1.04
C PRO A 35 19.98 -13.11 0.47
N GLN A 36 21.07 -13.17 1.24
CA GLN A 36 21.01 -12.89 2.68
C GLN A 36 20.58 -11.44 2.96
N GLU A 37 20.03 -11.19 4.13
CA GLU A 37 19.47 -9.90 4.54
C GLU A 37 20.47 -8.73 4.35
N SER A 38 21.73 -8.93 4.72
CA SER A 38 22.79 -7.91 4.55
C SER A 38 23.00 -7.54 3.08
N ALA A 39 22.94 -8.51 2.17
CA ALA A 39 23.04 -8.30 0.74
C ALA A 39 21.78 -7.60 0.19
N LEU A 40 20.59 -8.01 0.63
CA LEU A 40 19.31 -7.32 0.27
C LEU A 40 19.33 -5.86 0.67
N MET A 41 19.78 -5.55 1.89
CA MET A 41 19.91 -4.17 2.37
C MET A 41 20.93 -3.36 1.56
N ALA A 42 22.05 -3.99 1.18
CA ALA A 42 23.07 -3.34 0.33
C ALA A 42 22.52 -3.06 -1.07
N MET A 43 21.83 -4.02 -1.68
CA MET A 43 21.15 -3.86 -2.97
C MET A 43 20.10 -2.74 -2.92
N GLN A 44 19.29 -2.70 -1.85
CA GLN A 44 18.26 -1.67 -1.65
C GLN A 44 18.88 -0.27 -1.56
N ARG A 45 19.93 -0.09 -0.74
CA ARG A 45 20.65 1.20 -0.63
C ARG A 45 21.24 1.64 -1.96
N ALA A 46 21.92 0.72 -2.65
CA ALA A 46 22.51 1.03 -3.97
C ALA A 46 21.44 1.38 -5.01
N GLY A 47 20.32 0.67 -5.01
CA GLY A 47 19.19 0.93 -5.90
C GLY A 47 18.54 2.28 -5.64
N PHE A 48 18.32 2.63 -4.37
CA PHE A 48 17.76 3.95 -4.01
C PHE A 48 18.70 5.09 -4.45
N ALA A 49 20.00 4.94 -4.24
CA ALA A 49 20.99 5.92 -4.68
C ALA A 49 20.98 6.08 -6.21
N LEU A 50 20.91 4.97 -6.95
CA LEU A 50 20.87 4.97 -8.40
C LEU A 50 19.62 5.68 -8.95
N LEU A 51 18.44 5.34 -8.41
CA LEU A 51 17.16 5.95 -8.81
C LEU A 51 17.13 7.45 -8.47
N SER A 52 17.61 7.82 -7.29
CA SER A 52 17.71 9.22 -6.86
C SER A 52 18.65 10.02 -7.78
N ALA A 53 19.81 9.48 -8.13
CA ALA A 53 20.75 10.12 -9.05
C ALA A 53 20.17 10.32 -10.45
N ALA A 54 19.21 9.48 -10.85
CA ALA A 54 18.46 9.62 -12.09
C ALA A 54 17.24 10.56 -11.98
N GLY A 55 17.05 11.26 -10.84
CA GLY A 55 15.92 12.18 -10.61
C GLY A 55 14.60 11.49 -10.29
N LEU A 56 14.62 10.18 -10.01
CA LEU A 56 13.44 9.42 -9.62
C LEU A 56 13.31 9.42 -8.10
N THR A 57 12.38 10.21 -7.58
CA THR A 57 12.12 10.33 -6.14
C THR A 57 11.18 9.23 -5.67
N ARG A 58 11.55 8.54 -4.58
CA ARG A 58 10.69 7.56 -3.92
C ARG A 58 9.49 8.26 -3.28
N TYR A 59 8.28 7.97 -3.71
CA TYR A 59 7.06 8.58 -3.16
C TYR A 59 6.21 7.63 -2.33
N GLU A 60 6.42 6.32 -2.46
CA GLU A 60 5.78 5.28 -1.65
C GLU A 60 6.75 4.09 -1.46
N VAL A 61 6.32 3.02 -0.78
CA VAL A 61 7.19 1.89 -0.36
C VAL A 61 8.02 1.32 -1.51
N SER A 62 7.43 1.18 -2.71
CA SER A 62 8.04 0.45 -3.82
C SER A 62 8.06 1.23 -5.14
N ALA A 63 7.66 2.52 -5.14
CA ALA A 63 7.57 3.27 -6.39
C ALA A 63 8.32 4.61 -6.35
N PHE A 64 8.90 4.93 -7.49
CA PHE A 64 9.76 6.07 -7.74
C PHE A 64 9.24 6.79 -8.98
N ALA A 65 9.29 8.11 -8.98
CA ALA A 65 8.84 8.91 -10.10
C ALA A 65 9.62 10.21 -10.22
N HIS A 66 9.73 10.73 -11.43
CA HIS A 66 10.07 12.13 -11.65
C HIS A 66 8.99 13.04 -11.08
N ASP A 67 9.32 14.30 -10.81
CA ASP A 67 8.37 15.26 -10.27
C ASP A 67 7.13 15.36 -11.19
N GLY A 68 5.94 15.42 -10.57
CA GLY A 68 4.66 15.43 -11.26
C GLY A 68 4.25 14.11 -11.97
N ARG A 69 5.08 13.06 -11.92
CA ARG A 69 4.86 11.80 -12.66
C ARG A 69 4.47 10.61 -11.79
N ARG A 70 4.05 10.85 -10.55
CA ARG A 70 3.54 9.81 -9.65
C ARG A 70 2.33 9.10 -10.26
N ALA A 71 2.24 7.78 -10.12
CA ALA A 71 1.12 7.01 -10.65
C ALA A 71 -0.18 7.35 -9.91
N ARG A 72 -1.14 7.94 -10.63
CA ARG A 72 -2.46 8.33 -10.07
C ARG A 72 -3.22 7.12 -9.52
N HIS A 73 -3.07 5.97 -10.16
CA HIS A 73 -3.63 4.70 -9.72
C HIS A 73 -3.10 4.30 -8.33
N ASN A 74 -1.76 4.30 -8.13
CA ASN A 74 -1.15 4.02 -6.84
C ASN A 74 -1.61 5.01 -5.76
N LEU A 75 -1.59 6.31 -6.08
CA LEU A 75 -2.05 7.35 -5.15
C LEU A 75 -3.50 7.17 -4.73
N ASN A 76 -4.38 6.69 -5.65
CA ASN A 76 -5.76 6.39 -5.30
C ASN A 76 -5.83 5.28 -4.24
N TYR A 77 -5.09 4.18 -4.41
CA TYR A 77 -5.04 3.11 -3.41
C TYR A 77 -4.49 3.61 -2.07
N TRP A 78 -3.33 4.27 -2.10
CA TRP A 78 -2.66 4.71 -0.88
C TRP A 78 -3.40 5.82 -0.13
N ARG A 79 -4.32 6.52 -0.79
CA ARG A 79 -5.27 7.46 -0.17
C ARG A 79 -6.60 6.82 0.20
N PHE A 80 -6.64 5.51 0.29
CA PHE A 80 -7.84 4.73 0.59
C PHE A 80 -9.03 5.06 -0.33
N GLY A 81 -8.75 5.37 -1.61
CA GLY A 81 -9.75 5.68 -2.62
C GLY A 81 -10.54 4.46 -3.08
N ASP A 82 -11.67 4.69 -3.70
CA ASP A 82 -12.49 3.63 -4.28
C ASP A 82 -11.95 3.17 -5.63
N TYR A 83 -12.18 1.91 -5.95
CA TYR A 83 -11.82 1.32 -7.24
C TYR A 83 -12.75 0.17 -7.60
N LEU A 84 -13.03 0.04 -8.90
CA LEU A 84 -13.92 -0.96 -9.45
C LEU A 84 -13.15 -2.21 -9.89
N ALA A 85 -13.70 -3.37 -9.55
CA ALA A 85 -13.19 -4.66 -10.02
C ALA A 85 -13.70 -4.95 -11.43
N LEU A 86 -12.80 -5.04 -12.39
CA LEU A 86 -13.06 -5.43 -13.78
C LEU A 86 -12.19 -6.62 -14.16
N GLY A 87 -12.81 -7.68 -14.68
CA GLY A 87 -12.13 -8.90 -15.08
C GLY A 87 -12.16 -10.02 -14.03
N ALA A 88 -11.72 -11.22 -14.44
CA ALA A 88 -11.66 -12.40 -13.60
C ALA A 88 -10.64 -12.20 -12.45
N GLY A 89 -11.03 -12.58 -11.24
CA GLY A 89 -10.20 -12.45 -10.03
C GLY A 89 -9.98 -11.03 -9.53
N ALA A 90 -10.55 -10.01 -10.18
CA ALA A 90 -10.37 -8.63 -9.78
C ALA A 90 -11.03 -8.33 -8.43
N HIS A 91 -10.37 -7.51 -7.63
CA HIS A 91 -10.87 -6.98 -6.35
C HIS A 91 -11.34 -5.55 -6.52
N GLY A 92 -12.38 -5.16 -5.79
CA GLY A 92 -12.89 -3.80 -5.74
C GLY A 92 -13.13 -3.34 -4.32
N LYS A 93 -13.06 -2.03 -4.12
CA LYS A 93 -13.43 -1.34 -2.88
C LYS A 93 -14.33 -0.17 -3.22
N VAL A 94 -15.46 -0.06 -2.53
CA VAL A 94 -16.40 1.05 -2.68
C VAL A 94 -16.84 1.56 -1.32
N THR A 95 -16.94 2.87 -1.20
CA THR A 95 -17.47 3.54 -0.01
C THR A 95 -18.92 3.93 -0.28
N LEU A 96 -19.84 3.39 0.49
CA LEU A 96 -21.28 3.61 0.41
C LEU A 96 -21.75 4.36 1.67
N ALA A 97 -22.97 4.85 1.67
CA ALA A 97 -23.59 5.43 2.87
C ALA A 97 -23.65 4.42 4.03
N SER A 98 -23.68 3.10 3.74
CA SER A 98 -23.67 2.01 4.70
C SER A 98 -22.26 1.57 5.15
N GLY A 99 -21.21 2.28 4.76
CA GLY A 99 -19.82 1.97 5.09
C GLY A 99 -19.00 1.44 3.91
N VAL A 100 -17.77 1.06 4.20
CA VAL A 100 -16.81 0.55 3.22
C VAL A 100 -17.12 -0.92 2.89
N ARG A 101 -17.12 -1.24 1.62
CA ARG A 101 -17.36 -2.60 1.11
C ARG A 101 -16.24 -3.05 0.19
N ARG A 102 -15.73 -4.26 0.45
CA ARG A 102 -14.82 -4.96 -0.46
C ARG A 102 -15.57 -6.05 -1.20
N TYR A 103 -15.21 -6.26 -2.47
CA TYR A 103 -15.80 -7.32 -3.26
C TYR A 103 -14.78 -7.92 -4.24
N GLN A 104 -15.02 -9.17 -4.63
CA GLN A 104 -14.15 -9.91 -5.52
C GLN A 104 -14.95 -10.52 -6.65
N LYS A 105 -14.40 -10.49 -7.86
CA LYS A 105 -14.94 -11.18 -9.02
C LYS A 105 -14.55 -12.65 -9.01
N THR A 106 -15.34 -13.49 -9.70
CA THR A 106 -15.04 -14.89 -9.92
C THR A 106 -13.63 -15.07 -10.49
N ARG A 107 -12.85 -15.98 -9.90
CA ARG A 107 -11.40 -16.04 -10.09
C ARG A 107 -10.97 -16.60 -11.44
N LYS A 108 -11.63 -17.70 -11.90
CA LYS A 108 -11.30 -18.34 -13.17
C LYS A 108 -11.94 -17.59 -14.32
N PRO A 109 -11.23 -17.36 -15.45
CA PRO A 109 -11.77 -16.66 -16.61
C PRO A 109 -13.04 -17.29 -17.16
N GLU A 110 -13.09 -18.61 -17.30
CA GLU A 110 -14.24 -19.36 -17.83
C GLU A 110 -15.48 -19.16 -16.93
N ASP A 111 -15.27 -19.28 -15.60
CA ASP A 111 -16.34 -19.10 -14.61
C ASP A 111 -16.80 -17.63 -14.58
N TYR A 112 -15.88 -16.68 -14.75
CA TYR A 112 -16.21 -15.26 -14.82
C TYR A 112 -17.08 -14.93 -16.05
N LEU A 113 -16.75 -15.51 -17.21
CA LEU A 113 -17.49 -15.28 -18.44
C LEU A 113 -18.87 -15.92 -18.41
N SER A 114 -18.99 -17.15 -17.88
CA SER A 114 -20.24 -17.92 -17.86
C SER A 114 -21.19 -17.51 -16.73
N ARG A 115 -20.69 -16.90 -15.65
CA ARG A 115 -21.48 -16.58 -14.47
C ARG A 115 -22.48 -15.46 -14.71
N SER A 116 -23.75 -15.75 -14.53
CA SER A 116 -24.88 -14.81 -14.64
C SER A 116 -25.79 -14.94 -13.41
N PRO A 117 -26.46 -13.87 -12.94
CA PRO A 117 -26.41 -12.49 -13.46
C PRO A 117 -25.22 -11.68 -12.93
N SER A 118 -24.55 -12.14 -11.86
CA SER A 118 -23.44 -11.41 -11.24
C SER A 118 -22.12 -12.17 -11.33
N ARG A 119 -21.07 -11.49 -11.76
CA ARG A 119 -19.70 -12.00 -11.75
C ARG A 119 -18.97 -11.79 -10.42
N THR A 120 -19.65 -11.26 -9.42
CA THR A 120 -19.12 -11.08 -8.06
C THR A 120 -19.24 -12.39 -7.30
N SER A 121 -18.12 -12.91 -6.81
CA SER A 121 -18.07 -14.17 -6.02
C SER A 121 -18.21 -13.91 -4.53
N GLN A 122 -17.66 -12.79 -4.06
CA GLN A 122 -17.69 -12.36 -2.65
C GLN A 122 -17.96 -10.88 -2.57
N SER A 123 -18.67 -10.45 -1.52
CA SER A 123 -18.90 -9.07 -1.18
C SER A 123 -19.17 -8.96 0.31
N GLN A 124 -18.34 -8.19 1.02
CA GLN A 124 -18.45 -8.01 2.47
C GLN A 124 -18.22 -6.56 2.87
N GLY A 125 -18.91 -6.11 3.91
CA GLY A 125 -18.60 -4.84 4.57
C GLY A 125 -17.31 -4.97 5.38
N VAL A 126 -16.53 -3.90 5.44
CA VAL A 126 -15.45 -3.76 6.40
C VAL A 126 -16.07 -3.26 7.69
N ILE A 127 -15.85 -3.95 8.81
CA ILE A 127 -16.38 -3.54 10.10
C ILE A 127 -15.58 -2.37 10.67
N ASP A 128 -16.22 -1.55 11.49
CA ASP A 128 -15.64 -0.30 11.98
C ASP A 128 -14.33 -0.51 12.75
N THR A 129 -14.21 -1.64 13.47
CA THR A 129 -12.98 -2.00 14.19
C THR A 129 -11.78 -2.29 13.27
N ASP A 130 -12.01 -2.72 12.04
CA ASP A 130 -10.95 -3.04 11.08
C ASP A 130 -10.54 -1.83 10.23
N LEU A 131 -11.41 -0.81 10.14
CA LEU A 131 -11.18 0.37 9.31
C LEU A 131 -9.89 1.15 9.64
N PRO A 132 -9.50 1.31 10.93
CA PRO A 132 -8.24 1.95 11.26
C PRO A 132 -7.03 1.24 10.63
N PHE A 133 -6.94 -0.07 10.81
CA PHE A 133 -5.88 -0.88 10.22
C PHE A 133 -5.91 -0.83 8.68
N GLU A 134 -7.07 -1.03 8.08
CA GLU A 134 -7.29 -1.00 6.64
C GLU A 134 -6.88 0.34 6.02
N PHE A 135 -7.18 1.45 6.67
CA PHE A 135 -6.77 2.77 6.23
C PHE A 135 -5.25 2.97 6.37
N MET A 136 -4.68 2.65 7.54
CA MET A 136 -3.27 2.84 7.81
C MET A 136 -2.37 1.95 6.95
N MET A 137 -2.79 0.72 6.66
CA MET A 137 -2.10 -0.20 5.75
C MET A 137 -1.88 0.42 4.35
N ASN A 138 -2.78 1.29 3.92
CA ASN A 138 -2.65 2.03 2.68
C ASN A 138 -1.90 3.38 2.87
N ALA A 139 -2.34 4.20 3.82
CA ALA A 139 -1.87 5.57 3.98
C ALA A 139 -0.38 5.67 4.35
N LEU A 140 0.11 4.78 5.22
CA LEU A 140 1.50 4.78 5.67
C LEU A 140 2.50 4.30 4.61
N ARG A 141 2.03 3.77 3.48
CA ARG A 141 2.89 3.48 2.33
C ARG A 141 3.44 4.74 1.66
N LEU A 142 2.72 5.87 1.77
CA LEU A 142 3.16 7.14 1.19
C LEU A 142 4.26 7.77 2.05
N ARG A 143 5.40 8.10 1.44
CA ARG A 143 6.52 8.81 2.11
C ARG A 143 6.08 10.12 2.75
N GLY A 144 5.24 10.88 2.07
CA GLY A 144 4.65 12.12 2.60
C GLY A 144 3.37 11.90 3.40
N GLY A 145 2.92 10.64 3.57
CA GLY A 145 1.66 10.33 4.25
C GLY A 145 0.42 10.96 3.60
N VAL A 146 -0.59 11.16 4.41
CA VAL A 146 -1.89 11.74 4.01
C VAL A 146 -2.30 12.86 4.98
N GLU A 147 -3.22 13.71 4.56
CA GLU A 147 -3.85 14.67 5.46
C GLU A 147 -4.69 13.94 6.51
N SER A 148 -4.62 14.36 7.78
CA SER A 148 -5.32 13.70 8.90
C SER A 148 -6.84 13.66 8.68
N ALA A 149 -7.39 14.71 8.06
CA ALA A 149 -8.82 14.78 7.72
C ALA A 149 -9.28 13.66 6.75
N LEU A 150 -8.35 13.12 5.94
CA LEU A 150 -8.67 12.05 5.00
C LEU A 150 -9.14 10.77 5.71
N TYR A 151 -8.65 10.52 6.93
CA TYR A 151 -9.10 9.38 7.74
C TYR A 151 -10.62 9.39 7.92
N SER A 152 -11.16 10.47 8.48
CA SER A 152 -12.60 10.57 8.70
C SER A 152 -13.40 10.62 7.39
N GLN A 153 -12.88 11.28 6.37
CA GLN A 153 -13.53 11.36 5.05
C GLN A 153 -13.67 9.97 4.38
N ARG A 154 -12.72 9.07 4.60
CA ARG A 154 -12.67 7.77 3.92
C ARG A 154 -13.24 6.61 4.75
N THR A 155 -13.15 6.71 6.07
CA THR A 155 -13.63 5.66 6.98
C THR A 155 -15.00 5.96 7.57
N GLY A 156 -15.40 7.24 7.63
CA GLY A 156 -16.58 7.70 8.37
C GLY A 156 -16.35 7.77 9.89
N LEU A 157 -15.19 7.33 10.39
CA LEU A 157 -14.86 7.31 11.82
C LEU A 157 -14.22 8.64 12.25
N PRO A 158 -14.45 9.10 13.49
CA PRO A 158 -13.79 10.30 14.01
C PRO A 158 -12.29 10.03 14.22
N LEU A 159 -11.43 10.99 13.85
CA LEU A 159 -9.98 10.89 14.05
C LEU A 159 -9.63 10.64 15.55
N ALA A 160 -10.47 11.13 16.46
CA ALA A 160 -10.31 10.92 17.90
C ALA A 160 -10.27 9.42 18.30
N ALA A 161 -10.90 8.53 17.52
CA ALA A 161 -10.87 7.09 17.79
C ALA A 161 -9.46 6.50 17.71
N ILE A 162 -8.59 7.05 16.90
CA ILE A 162 -7.19 6.57 16.75
C ILE A 162 -6.16 7.53 17.37
N ALA A 163 -6.59 8.66 17.93
CA ALA A 163 -5.68 9.68 18.47
C ALA A 163 -4.71 9.11 19.54
N PRO A 164 -5.14 8.25 20.48
CA PRO A 164 -4.21 7.66 21.46
C PRO A 164 -3.08 6.85 20.81
N THR A 165 -3.41 6.06 19.78
CA THR A 165 -2.41 5.26 19.05
C THR A 165 -1.46 6.16 18.25
N LEU A 166 -1.98 7.19 17.57
CA LEU A 166 -1.14 8.17 16.87
C LEU A 166 -0.17 8.84 17.83
N GLN A 167 -0.64 9.28 19.00
CA GLN A 167 0.20 9.95 20.01
C GLN A 167 1.30 9.04 20.56
N ARG A 168 0.99 7.76 20.86
CA ARG A 168 2.02 6.79 21.26
C ARG A 168 3.11 6.61 20.20
N LEU A 169 2.71 6.51 18.93
CA LEU A 169 3.64 6.34 17.81
C LEU A 169 4.48 7.60 17.55
N GLN A 170 3.89 8.79 17.72
CA GLN A 170 4.61 10.08 17.65
C GLN A 170 5.63 10.21 18.79
N THR A 171 5.25 9.89 20.03
CA THR A 171 6.17 9.90 21.20
C THR A 171 7.37 8.97 20.98
N ARG A 172 7.17 7.86 20.28
CA ARG A 172 8.24 6.91 19.89
C ARG A 172 9.02 7.34 18.64
N ALA A 173 8.72 8.51 18.09
CA ALA A 173 9.28 9.02 16.84
C ALA A 173 9.14 8.06 15.65
N LEU A 174 8.04 7.30 15.59
CA LEU A 174 7.69 6.43 14.48
C LEU A 174 6.76 7.13 13.48
N LEU A 175 5.90 8.04 13.94
CA LEU A 175 5.16 8.97 13.09
C LEU A 175 5.71 10.38 13.29
N ILE A 176 5.49 11.25 12.29
CA ILE A 176 5.82 12.68 12.41
C ILE A 176 4.87 13.35 13.42
N ASP A 177 5.36 14.34 14.13
CA ASP A 177 4.56 15.16 15.05
C ASP A 177 3.92 16.33 14.26
N ASP A 178 2.88 16.03 13.52
CA ASP A 178 2.10 17.00 12.74
C ASP A 178 0.62 16.66 12.86
N PRO A 179 -0.21 17.52 13.48
CA PRO A 179 -1.64 17.27 13.67
C PRO A 179 -2.43 17.26 12.36
N GLN A 180 -1.88 17.86 11.30
CA GLN A 180 -2.53 17.92 9.99
C GLN A 180 -2.19 16.74 9.08
N ARG A 181 -1.19 15.91 9.46
CA ARG A 181 -0.70 14.82 8.61
C ARG A 181 -0.48 13.53 9.40
N ILE A 182 -0.84 12.42 8.76
CA ILE A 182 -0.48 11.08 9.22
C ILE A 182 0.59 10.56 8.26
N ALA A 183 1.82 10.48 8.75
CA ALA A 183 2.95 9.96 7.96
C ALA A 183 3.98 9.30 8.88
N CYS A 184 4.68 8.29 8.35
CA CYS A 184 5.84 7.74 9.02
C CYS A 184 6.97 8.78 9.06
N SER A 185 7.71 8.82 10.17
CA SER A 185 9.04 9.44 10.19
C SER A 185 10.02 8.64 9.32
N GLU A 186 11.21 9.17 9.07
CA GLU A 186 12.27 8.39 8.37
C GLU A 186 12.56 7.07 9.08
N ARG A 187 12.61 7.09 10.42
CA ARG A 187 12.78 5.90 11.24
C ARG A 187 11.57 4.97 11.13
N GLY A 188 10.36 5.50 11.26
CA GLY A 188 9.12 4.73 11.25
C GLY A 188 8.87 4.04 9.92
N PHE A 189 9.33 4.62 8.82
CA PHE A 189 9.15 4.03 7.50
C PHE A 189 9.84 2.66 7.33
N ALA A 190 10.89 2.39 8.12
CA ALA A 190 11.52 1.07 8.19
C ALA A 190 10.76 0.06 9.07
N PHE A 191 9.78 0.52 9.85
CA PHE A 191 9.05 -0.29 10.83
C PHE A 191 7.52 -0.26 10.58
N ILE A 192 7.09 -0.08 9.32
CA ILE A 192 5.66 0.05 8.96
C ILE A 192 4.84 -1.11 9.51
N ASP A 193 5.31 -2.35 9.39
CA ASP A 193 4.57 -3.53 9.87
C ASP A 193 4.35 -3.49 11.40
N SER A 194 5.37 -3.06 12.16
CA SER A 194 5.24 -2.87 13.62
C SER A 194 4.30 -1.71 13.97
N ILE A 195 4.26 -0.66 13.14
CA ILE A 195 3.30 0.43 13.32
C ILE A 195 1.88 -0.05 13.04
N LEU A 196 1.70 -0.83 11.98
CA LEU A 196 0.40 -1.35 11.58
C LEU A 196 -0.21 -2.28 12.64
N SER A 197 0.60 -3.09 13.32
CA SER A 197 0.11 -3.98 14.37
C SER A 197 -0.57 -3.23 15.52
N GLU A 198 -0.20 -1.98 15.80
CA GLU A 198 -0.84 -1.17 16.84
C GLU A 198 -2.28 -0.72 16.50
N PHE A 199 -2.71 -0.89 15.26
CA PHE A 199 -4.08 -0.62 14.81
C PHE A 199 -4.95 -1.89 14.71
N LEU A 200 -4.40 -3.08 15.02
CA LEU A 200 -5.14 -4.35 15.10
C LEU A 200 -5.71 -4.60 16.50
N GLU A 201 -5.16 -3.95 17.52
CA GLU A 201 -5.47 -4.19 18.95
C GLU A 201 -6.48 -3.17 19.53
N GLY A 202 -7.14 -2.42 18.67
CA GLY A 202 -8.07 -1.34 19.03
C GLY A 202 -9.54 -1.76 19.14
#